data_b4195b30553489ad5b3a44997f7be245
#
_entry.id   b4195b30553489ad5b3a44997f7be245
#
_cell.length_a   1.000
_cell.length_b   1.000
_cell.length_c   1.000
_cell.angle_alpha   90.00
_cell.angle_beta   90.00
_cell.angle_gamma   90.00
#
_symmetry.space_group_name_H-M   'P 1'
#
loop_
_entity.id
_entity.type
_entity.pdbx_description
1 polymer ?
#
loop_
_entity_poly.entity_id
_entity_poly.type
_entity_poly.pdbx_seq_one_letter_code
_entity_poly.pdbx_strand_id
1 'polypeptide(L)' 'MHMKEVPGNPLKIKSRGEDGHRMISVRIREEILREIDRIAQETNYSRNELINLILQHGVETVEIEK' A
#
# COMPACT_ATOMS: atom_id res chain seq x y z
N MET A 1 22.87 8.52 -25.90
CA MET A 1 22.38 8.38 -25.95
C MET A 1 21.84 8.39 -25.70
N HIS A 2 21.29 8.47 -25.78
CA HIS A 2 20.64 8.42 -25.73
C HIS A 2 20.03 7.98 -25.48
N MET A 3 19.86 8.01 -25.15
CA MET A 3 19.21 7.53 -25.17
C MET A 3 18.81 7.10 -25.65
N LYS A 4 18.70 6.66 -25.72
CA LYS A 4 18.15 6.34 -26.34
C LYS A 4 16.92 5.99 -26.42
N GLU A 5 16.49 6.30 -26.46
CA GLU A 5 15.13 6.25 -26.72
C GLU A 5 14.79 5.29 -27.75
N VAL A 6 13.98 4.37 -27.41
CA VAL A 6 13.55 3.38 -28.36
C VAL A 6 12.30 3.89 -29.03
N PRO A 7 12.31 4.09 -30.32
CA PRO A 7 11.13 4.59 -31.02
C PRO A 7 9.97 3.61 -30.90
N GLY A 8 8.80 4.15 -30.65
CA GLY A 8 7.63 3.34 -30.50
C GLY A 8 7.49 2.68 -29.16
N ASN A 9 8.43 2.98 -28.29
CA ASN A 9 8.44 2.35 -26.97
C ASN A 9 8.75 3.37 -25.92
N PRO A 10 7.93 4.43 -25.84
CA PRO A 10 8.22 5.49 -24.88
C PRO A 10 8.05 5.02 -23.46
N LEU A 11 8.85 5.58 -22.60
CA LEU A 11 8.72 5.34 -21.17
C LEU A 11 7.51 6.08 -20.68
N LYS A 12 6.56 5.36 -20.10
CA LYS A 12 5.36 5.95 -19.54
C LYS A 12 5.47 5.96 -18.04
N ILE A 13 5.35 7.12 -17.47
CA ILE A 13 5.45 7.28 -16.03
C ILE A 13 4.11 7.75 -15.52
N LYS A 14 3.53 6.97 -14.64
CA LYS A 14 2.27 7.36 -14.02
C LYS A 14 2.52 8.45 -13.01
N SER A 15 1.61 9.39 -12.97
CA SER A 15 1.66 10.40 -11.95
C SER A 15 1.40 9.78 -10.58
N ARG A 16 2.02 10.36 -9.57
CA ARG A 16 1.77 9.93 -8.22
C ARG A 16 0.30 10.07 -7.90
N GLY A 17 -0.27 9.05 -7.30
CA GLY A 17 -1.66 9.06 -6.95
C GLY A 17 -2.60 8.60 -8.03
N GLU A 18 -2.08 8.34 -9.23
CA GLU A 18 -2.93 7.83 -10.30
C GLU A 18 -2.94 6.31 -10.34
N ASP A 19 -2.32 5.69 -9.37
CA ASP A 19 -2.30 4.23 -9.25
C ASP A 19 -3.41 3.72 -8.35
N GLY A 20 -4.32 4.59 -7.96
CA GLY A 20 -5.42 4.18 -7.09
C GLY A 20 -5.10 4.29 -5.61
N HIS A 21 -3.93 4.82 -5.27
CA HIS A 21 -3.54 4.95 -3.87
C HIS A 21 -3.47 6.41 -3.48
N ARG A 22 -3.74 6.68 -2.23
CA ARG A 22 -3.61 8.00 -1.65
C ARG A 22 -2.82 7.91 -0.38
N MET A 23 -2.10 8.98 -0.08
CA MET A 23 -1.38 9.07 1.18
C MET A 23 -2.26 9.72 2.23
N ILE A 24 -2.38 9.05 3.34
CA ILE A 24 -3.11 9.60 4.48
C ILE A 24 -2.27 9.37 5.72
N SER A 25 -2.59 10.11 6.78
CA SER A 25 -1.92 9.95 8.06
C SER A 25 -2.89 9.34 9.05
N VAL A 26 -2.44 8.32 9.76
CA VAL A 26 -3.25 7.62 10.72
C VAL A 26 -2.44 7.41 11.99
N ARG A 27 -3.06 7.67 13.13
CA ARG A 27 -2.44 7.36 14.41
C ARG A 27 -2.81 5.93 14.78
N ILE A 28 -1.80 5.12 15.08
CA ILE A 28 -2.00 3.71 15.37
C ILE A 28 -1.43 3.42 16.74
N ARG A 29 -2.15 2.65 17.53
CA ARG A 29 -1.65 2.24 18.83
C ARG A 29 -0.37 1.43 18.68
N GLU A 30 0.54 1.62 19.62
CA GLU A 30 1.82 0.96 19.56
C GLU A 30 1.69 -0.57 19.55
N GLU A 31 0.80 -1.11 20.35
CA GLU A 31 0.69 -2.55 20.41
C GLU A 31 0.15 -3.13 19.10
N ILE A 32 -0.69 -2.37 18.42
CA ILE A 32 -1.18 -2.81 17.11
C ILE A 32 -0.08 -2.72 16.07
N LEU A 33 0.70 -1.66 16.13
CA LEU A 33 1.80 -1.50 15.19
C LEU A 33 2.84 -2.60 15.36
N ARG A 34 3.11 -3.00 16.59
CA ARG A 34 4.04 -4.09 16.84
C ARG A 34 3.53 -5.40 16.26
N GLU A 35 2.23 -5.65 16.37
CA GLU A 35 1.67 -6.86 15.78
C GLU A 35 1.77 -6.83 14.27
N ILE A 36 1.50 -5.68 13.67
CA ILE A 36 1.62 -5.55 12.23
C ILE A 36 3.05 -5.81 11.79
N ASP A 37 4.02 -5.25 12.52
CA ASP A 37 5.42 -5.46 12.17
C ASP A 37 5.82 -6.92 12.31
N ARG A 38 5.31 -7.60 13.33
CA ARG A 38 5.61 -9.01 13.52
C ARG A 38 5.07 -9.84 12.36
N ILE A 39 3.83 -9.58 11.97
CA ILE A 39 3.23 -10.32 10.88
C ILE A 39 3.94 -10.02 9.56
N ALA A 40 4.32 -8.76 9.37
CA ALA A 40 5.04 -8.39 8.15
C ALA A 40 6.35 -9.15 8.04
N GLN A 41 7.07 -9.30 9.14
CA GLN A 41 8.30 -10.05 9.13
C GLN A 41 8.08 -11.52 8.82
N GLU A 42 7.04 -12.10 9.39
CA GLU A 42 6.77 -13.51 9.19
C GLU A 42 6.27 -13.85 7.82
N THR A 43 5.68 -12.88 7.14
CA THR A 43 5.07 -13.12 5.83
C THR A 43 5.87 -12.51 4.69
N ASN A 44 6.93 -11.78 5.01
CA ASN A 44 7.75 -11.10 4.00
C ASN A 44 7.02 -10.00 3.25
N TYR A 45 5.91 -9.53 3.80
CA TYR A 45 5.26 -8.34 3.26
C TYR A 45 5.88 -7.10 3.88
N SER A 46 5.83 -6.00 3.17
CA SER A 46 6.17 -4.73 3.78
C SER A 46 5.04 -4.31 4.72
N ARG A 47 5.37 -3.42 5.65
CA ARG A 47 4.35 -2.90 6.55
C ARG A 47 3.20 -2.28 5.78
N ASN A 48 3.54 -1.49 4.76
CA ASN A 48 2.52 -0.81 3.99
C ASN A 48 1.61 -1.78 3.26
N GLU A 49 2.19 -2.81 2.66
CA GLU A 49 1.40 -3.83 1.97
C GLU A 49 0.47 -4.55 2.92
N LEU A 50 1.00 -4.89 4.10
CA LEU A 50 0.20 -5.62 5.07
C LEU A 50 -0.95 -4.76 5.60
N ILE A 51 -0.68 -3.49 5.86
CA ILE A 51 -1.72 -2.59 6.33
C ILE A 51 -2.84 -2.51 5.30
N ASN A 52 -2.49 -2.41 4.03
CA ASN A 52 -3.52 -2.34 2.99
C ASN A 52 -4.34 -3.61 2.93
N LEU A 53 -3.72 -4.77 3.07
CA LEU A 53 -4.46 -6.03 3.10
C LEU A 53 -5.41 -6.10 4.27
N ILE A 54 -4.95 -5.68 5.44
CA ILE A 54 -5.79 -5.71 6.63
C ILE A 54 -6.95 -4.75 6.50
N LEU A 55 -6.68 -3.56 5.98
CA LEU A 55 -7.74 -2.57 5.81
C LEU A 55 -8.78 -3.05 4.80
N GLN A 56 -8.34 -3.65 3.72
CA GLN A 56 -9.26 -4.17 2.73
C GLN A 56 -10.17 -5.24 3.34
N HIS A 57 -9.58 -6.16 4.08
CA HIS A 57 -10.36 -7.19 4.74
C HIS A 57 -11.32 -6.60 5.75
N GLY A 58 -10.86 -5.63 6.53
CA GLY A 58 -11.70 -5.01 7.52
C GLY A 58 -12.89 -4.28 6.92
N VAL A 59 -12.65 -3.56 5.84
CA VAL A 59 -13.73 -2.85 5.17
C VAL A 59 -14.77 -3.81 4.63
N GLU A 60 -14.31 -4.96 4.13
CA GLU A 60 -15.22 -5.94 3.55
C GLU A 60 -16.06 -6.67 4.60
N THR A 61 -15.58 -6.72 5.83
CA THR A 61 -16.27 -7.49 6.86
C THR A 61 -16.91 -6.64 7.95
N VAL A 62 -16.70 -5.31 7.91
CA VAL A 62 -17.23 -4.46 8.97
C VAL A 62 -18.75 -4.37 8.86
N GLU A 63 -19.41 -4.35 10.02
CA GLU A 63 -20.85 -4.17 10.09
C GLU A 63 -21.12 -2.92 10.92
N ILE A 64 -22.06 -2.13 10.43
CA ILE A 64 -22.40 -0.89 11.10
C ILE A 64 -23.63 -1.12 11.95
N GLU A 65 -23.48 -0.87 13.23
CA GLU A 65 -24.58 -0.94 14.16
C GLU A 65 -25.20 0.43 14.31
N LYS A 66 -26.52 0.50 14.20
CA LYS A 66 -27.22 1.78 14.31
C LYS A 66 -28.13 1.82 15.50
#